data_75491d86454215e80fc721794e98be17
#
_entry.id   75491d86454215e80fc721794e98be17
#
_cell.length_a   1.000
_cell.length_b   1.000
_cell.length_c   1.000
_cell.angle_alpha   90.00
_cell.angle_beta   90.00
_cell.angle_gamma   90.00
#
_symmetry.space_group_name_H-M   'P 1'
#
loop_
_entity.id
_entity.type
_entity.pdbx_description
1 polymer ?
#
loop_
_entity_poly.entity_id
_entity_poly.type
_entity_poly.pdbx_seq_one_letter_code
_entity_poly.pdbx_strand_id
1 'polypeptide(L)'
;FVIIGGGFIGLELAAMARAKGVDVAVIETQPRLLARAVPAEIATRLEQRHRDSGVTFHLGAAITSITPDHVITLANGETLRADTLIAGIGSIPATSLAEQAGLLIDNGIAVDATLATSDPDIFAAGDCCSFPHPVYGNKRIRIESWRAAQQHGDHAARAMMGSTEPFSAVPWFWTD
;
A
#
# COMPACT_ATOMS: atom_id res chain seq x y z
N PHE A 1 2.08 18.76 10.99
CA PHE A 1 2.58 17.53 10.37
C PHE A 1 2.67 17.68 8.87
N VAL A 2 3.71 17.11 8.27
CA VAL A 2 3.74 16.91 6.81
C VAL A 2 3.72 15.40 6.53
N ILE A 3 2.80 14.97 5.69
CA ILE A 3 2.61 13.57 5.29
C ILE A 3 2.98 13.43 3.81
N ILE A 4 3.90 12.53 3.49
CA ILE A 4 4.27 12.19 2.12
C ILE A 4 3.50 10.95 1.71
N GLY A 5 2.63 11.09 0.69
CA GLY A 5 1.78 10.03 0.17
C GLY A 5 0.29 10.23 0.47
N GLY A 6 -0.50 10.42 -0.57
CA GLY A 6 -1.97 10.56 -0.54
C GLY A 6 -2.72 9.24 -0.69
N GLY A 7 -2.17 8.14 -0.16
CA GLY A 7 -2.80 6.83 -0.05
C GLY A 7 -3.67 6.69 1.21
N PHE A 8 -4.28 5.51 1.43
CA PHE A 8 -5.15 5.26 2.59
C PHE A 8 -4.49 5.61 3.92
N ILE A 9 -3.29 5.10 4.18
CA ILE A 9 -2.55 5.33 5.45
C ILE A 9 -2.30 6.82 5.67
N GLY A 10 -1.85 7.53 4.62
CA GLY A 10 -1.60 8.97 4.72
C GLY A 10 -2.85 9.77 5.03
N LEU A 11 -3.99 9.41 4.43
CA LEU A 11 -5.27 10.09 4.64
C LEU A 11 -5.87 9.79 6.01
N GLU A 12 -5.81 8.56 6.50
CA GLU A 12 -6.23 8.19 7.85
C GLU A 12 -5.43 8.96 8.91
N LEU A 13 -4.11 9.01 8.76
CA LEU A 13 -3.25 9.79 9.66
C LEU A 13 -3.56 11.30 9.60
N ALA A 14 -3.83 11.83 8.40
CA ALA A 14 -4.25 13.21 8.23
C ALA A 14 -5.55 13.50 8.97
N ALA A 15 -6.56 12.64 8.83
CA ALA A 15 -7.85 12.77 9.53
C ALA A 15 -7.67 12.70 11.05
N MET A 16 -6.91 11.72 11.55
CA MET A 16 -6.63 11.55 12.97
C MET A 16 -5.88 12.77 13.56
N ALA A 17 -4.89 13.30 12.86
CA ALA A 17 -4.12 14.47 13.29
C ALA A 17 -5.01 15.72 13.32
N ARG A 18 -5.84 15.96 12.29
CA ARG A 18 -6.79 17.08 12.27
C ARG A 18 -7.83 16.99 13.38
N ALA A 19 -8.34 15.80 13.67
CA ALA A 19 -9.26 15.59 14.79
C ALA A 19 -8.65 15.96 16.15
N LYS A 20 -7.31 15.98 16.26
CA LYS A 20 -6.55 16.43 17.44
C LYS A 20 -6.10 17.89 17.36
N GLY A 21 -6.54 18.65 16.35
CA GLY A 21 -6.19 20.06 16.16
C GLY A 21 -4.78 20.29 15.58
N VAL A 22 -4.11 19.26 15.07
CA VAL A 22 -2.78 19.39 14.46
C VAL A 22 -2.92 19.90 13.03
N ASP A 23 -2.10 20.88 12.63
CA ASP A 23 -2.03 21.32 11.23
C ASP A 23 -1.36 20.26 10.37
N VAL A 24 -1.99 19.94 9.21
CA VAL A 24 -1.57 18.86 8.33
C VAL A 24 -1.47 19.33 6.89
N ALA A 25 -0.31 19.05 6.27
CA ALA A 25 -0.13 19.10 4.83
C ALA A 25 0.19 17.71 4.30
N VAL A 26 -0.42 17.33 3.17
CA VAL A 26 -0.17 16.07 2.46
C VAL A 26 0.47 16.38 1.11
N ILE A 27 1.61 15.75 0.82
CA ILE A 27 2.31 15.85 -0.46
C ILE A 27 2.07 14.54 -1.22
N GLU A 28 1.54 14.64 -2.45
CA GLU A 28 1.29 13.50 -3.33
C GLU A 28 1.86 13.79 -4.71
N THR A 29 2.64 12.85 -5.24
CA THR A 29 3.25 12.97 -6.57
C THR A 29 2.26 12.78 -7.72
N GLN A 30 1.18 12.01 -7.46
CA GLN A 30 0.11 11.86 -8.44
C GLN A 30 -0.80 13.09 -8.47
N PRO A 31 -1.49 13.34 -9.60
CA PRO A 31 -2.37 14.50 -9.74
C PRO A 31 -3.64 14.41 -8.88
N ARG A 32 -3.90 13.28 -8.24
CA ARG A 32 -5.04 13.06 -7.34
C ARG A 32 -4.71 12.07 -6.22
N LEU A 33 -5.45 12.15 -5.14
CA LEU A 33 -5.38 11.19 -4.04
C LEU A 33 -5.84 9.80 -4.51
N LEU A 34 -5.33 8.75 -3.85
CA LEU A 34 -5.74 7.36 -4.07
C LEU A 34 -5.73 6.94 -5.55
N ALA A 35 -4.81 7.47 -6.34
CA ALA A 35 -4.81 7.37 -7.80
C ALA A 35 -4.85 5.93 -8.33
N ARG A 36 -4.30 4.98 -7.58
CA ARG A 36 -4.25 3.56 -7.94
C ARG A 36 -5.31 2.70 -7.24
N ALA A 37 -6.08 3.29 -6.32
CA ALA A 37 -6.92 2.52 -5.40
C ALA A 37 -8.42 2.71 -5.62
N VAL A 38 -8.86 3.91 -6.02
CA VAL A 38 -10.28 4.23 -6.19
C VAL A 38 -10.55 5.04 -7.46
N PRO A 39 -11.80 5.02 -7.99
CA PRO A 39 -12.23 5.92 -9.07
C PRO A 39 -12.08 7.40 -8.71
N ALA A 40 -11.92 8.26 -9.73
CA ALA A 40 -11.67 9.68 -9.55
C ALA A 40 -12.78 10.39 -8.76
N GLU A 41 -14.02 10.03 -8.98
CA GLU A 41 -15.19 10.62 -8.31
C GLU A 41 -15.15 10.40 -6.80
N ILE A 42 -14.72 9.20 -6.36
CA ILE A 42 -14.55 8.87 -4.94
C ILE A 42 -13.36 9.65 -4.37
N ALA A 43 -12.24 9.68 -5.07
CA ALA A 43 -11.06 10.42 -4.65
C ALA A 43 -11.35 11.91 -4.46
N THR A 44 -12.08 12.52 -5.38
CA THR A 44 -12.48 13.94 -5.31
C THR A 44 -13.34 14.22 -4.07
N ARG A 45 -14.29 13.35 -3.76
CA ARG A 45 -15.14 13.50 -2.55
C ARG A 45 -14.33 13.39 -1.26
N LEU A 46 -13.39 12.45 -1.21
CA LEU A 46 -12.50 12.28 -0.05
C LEU A 46 -11.56 13.47 0.10
N GLU A 47 -10.97 13.95 -1.01
CA GLU A 47 -10.14 15.15 -1.00
C GLU A 47 -10.90 16.35 -0.45
N GLN A 48 -12.13 16.60 -0.94
CA GLN A 48 -12.94 17.70 -0.47
C GLN A 48 -13.23 17.60 1.04
N ARG A 49 -13.60 16.44 1.52
CA ARG A 49 -13.86 16.20 2.96
C ARG A 49 -12.63 16.50 3.82
N HIS A 50 -11.45 16.09 3.38
CA HIS A 50 -10.20 16.39 4.08
C HIS A 50 -9.86 17.88 4.05
N ARG A 51 -10.07 18.56 2.91
CA ARG A 51 -9.89 20.02 2.80
C ARG A 51 -10.84 20.77 3.72
N ASP A 52 -12.11 20.38 3.78
CA ASP A 52 -13.11 20.95 4.68
C ASP A 52 -12.72 20.77 6.16
N SER A 53 -11.99 19.70 6.46
CA SER A 53 -11.42 19.46 7.79
C SER A 53 -10.07 20.20 8.03
N GLY A 54 -9.60 20.98 7.08
CA GLY A 54 -8.40 21.81 7.19
C GLY A 54 -7.09 21.13 6.80
N VAL A 55 -7.14 20.03 6.03
CA VAL A 55 -5.93 19.43 5.43
C VAL A 55 -5.52 20.21 4.19
N THR A 56 -4.25 20.59 4.11
CA THR A 56 -3.65 21.18 2.90
C THR A 56 -3.09 20.07 2.00
N PHE A 57 -3.33 20.15 0.68
CA PHE A 57 -2.81 19.16 -0.27
C PHE A 57 -1.92 19.82 -1.32
N HIS A 58 -0.73 19.24 -1.54
CA HIS A 58 0.19 19.50 -2.64
C HIS A 58 0.15 18.29 -3.59
N LEU A 59 -0.76 18.34 -4.56
CA LEU A 59 -0.96 17.26 -5.54
C LEU A 59 -0.10 17.48 -6.77
N GLY A 60 0.36 16.39 -7.41
CA GLY A 60 1.31 16.46 -8.53
C GLY A 60 2.68 17.03 -8.12
N ALA A 61 2.97 17.05 -6.83
CA ALA A 61 4.15 17.69 -6.27
C ALA A 61 5.28 16.69 -6.04
N ALA A 62 6.39 16.87 -6.75
CA ALA A 62 7.61 16.10 -6.51
C ALA A 62 8.46 16.77 -5.43
N ILE A 63 9.05 15.98 -4.56
CA ILE A 63 10.00 16.44 -3.53
C ILE A 63 11.41 16.38 -4.13
N THR A 64 12.17 17.47 -4.02
CA THR A 64 13.55 17.55 -4.47
C THR A 64 14.56 17.39 -3.35
N SER A 65 14.20 17.79 -2.13
CA SER A 65 15.07 17.57 -0.96
C SER A 65 14.29 17.55 0.35
N ILE A 66 14.86 16.88 1.34
CA ILE A 66 14.42 16.91 2.73
C ILE A 66 15.68 17.10 3.58
N THR A 67 15.68 18.13 4.42
CA THR A 67 16.79 18.38 5.34
C THR A 67 16.60 17.66 6.69
N PRO A 68 17.67 17.48 7.49
CA PRO A 68 17.55 16.88 8.84
C PRO A 68 16.59 17.63 9.78
N ASP A 69 16.40 18.94 9.58
CA ASP A 69 15.44 19.75 10.36
C ASP A 69 14.04 19.73 9.74
N HIS A 70 13.73 18.73 8.93
CA HIS A 70 12.42 18.51 8.32
C HIS A 70 11.91 19.68 7.47
N VAL A 71 12.80 20.34 6.73
CA VAL A 71 12.41 21.28 5.66
C VAL A 71 12.35 20.50 4.36
N ILE A 72 11.16 20.48 3.76
CA ILE A 72 10.86 19.78 2.51
C ILE A 72 10.83 20.82 1.39
N THR A 73 11.59 20.60 0.33
CA THR A 73 11.56 21.45 -0.88
C THR A 73 10.85 20.70 -2.01
N LEU A 74 9.86 21.34 -2.60
CA LEU A 74 9.14 20.82 -3.77
C LEU A 74 9.81 21.27 -5.07
N ALA A 75 9.54 20.58 -6.17
CA ALA A 75 10.12 20.89 -7.48
C ALA A 75 9.71 22.27 -8.03
N ASN A 76 8.62 22.84 -7.55
CA ASN A 76 8.18 24.20 -7.88
C ASN A 76 8.90 25.30 -7.06
N GLY A 77 9.82 24.92 -6.17
CA GLY A 77 10.57 25.82 -5.29
C GLY A 77 9.87 26.15 -3.97
N GLU A 78 8.65 25.69 -3.75
CA GLU A 78 7.95 25.83 -2.48
C GLU A 78 8.65 25.02 -1.39
N THR A 79 8.66 25.55 -0.17
CA THR A 79 9.22 24.87 1.00
C THR A 79 8.18 24.73 2.10
N LEU A 80 8.16 23.54 2.72
CA LEU A 80 7.33 23.23 3.86
C LEU A 80 8.25 22.83 5.04
N ARG A 81 7.92 23.31 6.21
CA ARG A 81 8.60 22.89 7.46
C ARG A 81 7.65 22.02 8.29
N ALA A 82 8.15 20.90 8.77
CA ALA A 82 7.37 19.98 9.58
C ALA A 82 8.00 19.82 10.98
N ASP A 83 7.18 19.83 12.04
CA ASP A 83 7.61 19.34 13.35
C ASP A 83 7.69 17.79 13.33
N THR A 84 6.79 17.17 12.57
CA THR A 84 6.78 15.72 12.34
C THR A 84 6.58 15.46 10.85
N LEU A 85 7.47 14.65 10.29
CA LEU A 85 7.41 14.18 8.91
C LEU A 85 7.04 12.69 8.89
N ILE A 86 6.01 12.34 8.12
CA ILE A 86 5.49 10.97 8.01
C ILE A 86 5.56 10.53 6.55
N ALA A 87 6.16 9.37 6.30
CA ALA A 87 6.23 8.79 4.96
C ALA A 87 5.24 7.62 4.82
N GLY A 88 4.20 7.82 4.00
CA GLY A 88 3.19 6.82 3.64
C GLY A 88 3.23 6.49 2.15
N ILE A 89 4.42 6.20 1.61
CA ILE A 89 4.70 6.09 0.16
C ILE A 89 4.52 4.69 -0.41
N GLY A 90 3.97 3.76 0.37
CA GLY A 90 3.79 2.36 0.03
C GLY A 90 4.91 1.47 0.55
N SER A 91 4.80 0.18 0.24
CA SER A 91 5.75 -0.85 0.65
C SER A 91 6.33 -1.58 -0.55
N ILE A 92 7.53 -2.13 -0.36
CA ILE A 92 8.18 -3.05 -1.30
C ILE A 92 8.18 -4.42 -0.65
N PRO A 93 7.75 -5.49 -1.35
CA PRO A 93 7.76 -6.83 -0.80
C PRO A 93 9.20 -7.26 -0.48
N ALA A 94 9.42 -7.78 0.73
CA ALA A 94 10.73 -8.29 1.15
C ALA A 94 10.98 -9.66 0.52
N THR A 95 11.65 -9.72 -0.63
CA THR A 95 11.86 -10.93 -1.42
C THR A 95 13.29 -11.50 -1.32
N SER A 96 14.21 -10.79 -0.66
CA SER A 96 15.64 -11.13 -0.67
C SER A 96 15.96 -12.56 -0.20
N LEU A 97 15.24 -13.08 0.80
CA LEU A 97 15.42 -14.45 1.27
C LEU A 97 14.97 -15.47 0.22
N ALA A 98 13.84 -15.21 -0.44
CA ALA A 98 13.31 -16.05 -1.51
C ALA A 98 14.23 -16.03 -2.75
N GLU A 99 14.79 -14.87 -3.10
CA GLU A 99 15.77 -14.72 -4.18
C GLU A 99 17.05 -15.53 -3.88
N GLN A 100 17.56 -15.47 -2.66
CA GLN A 100 18.73 -16.26 -2.23
C GLN A 100 18.45 -17.76 -2.26
N ALA A 101 17.20 -18.18 -2.02
CA ALA A 101 16.77 -19.56 -2.15
C ALA A 101 16.49 -20.00 -3.60
N GLY A 102 16.66 -19.10 -4.59
CA GLY A 102 16.43 -19.39 -6.00
C GLY A 102 14.95 -19.49 -6.38
N LEU A 103 14.03 -18.96 -5.56
CA LEU A 103 12.60 -18.96 -5.86
C LEU A 103 12.26 -17.90 -6.91
N LEU A 104 11.21 -18.15 -7.69
CA LEU A 104 10.72 -17.19 -8.67
C LEU A 104 10.13 -15.95 -8.01
N ILE A 105 10.50 -14.79 -8.53
CA ILE A 105 10.00 -13.49 -8.08
C ILE A 105 9.26 -12.81 -9.24
N ASP A 106 8.03 -12.39 -8.99
CA ASP A 106 7.23 -11.61 -9.92
C ASP A 106 6.27 -10.73 -9.12
N ASN A 107 6.63 -9.45 -8.93
CA ASN A 107 5.89 -8.51 -8.06
C ASN A 107 5.67 -9.04 -6.62
N GLY A 108 6.68 -9.72 -6.07
CA GLY A 108 6.65 -10.48 -4.82
C GLY A 108 7.11 -11.91 -5.06
N ILE A 109 7.02 -12.78 -4.06
CA ILE A 109 7.33 -14.20 -4.20
C ILE A 109 6.24 -14.84 -5.05
N ALA A 110 6.61 -15.34 -6.24
CA ALA A 110 5.67 -15.93 -7.16
C ALA A 110 5.21 -17.31 -6.65
N VAL A 111 3.91 -17.44 -6.42
CA VAL A 111 3.28 -18.70 -6.01
C VAL A 111 2.23 -19.13 -7.03
N ASP A 112 1.84 -20.39 -6.98
CA ASP A 112 0.71 -20.92 -7.73
C ASP A 112 -0.65 -20.62 -7.07
N ALA A 113 -1.73 -21.20 -7.57
CA ALA A 113 -3.07 -20.98 -7.03
C ALA A 113 -3.27 -21.57 -5.60
N THR A 114 -2.41 -22.47 -5.17
CA THR A 114 -2.43 -23.08 -3.83
C THR A 114 -1.48 -22.36 -2.84
N LEU A 115 -0.80 -21.31 -3.29
CA LEU A 115 0.23 -20.55 -2.60
C LEU A 115 1.57 -21.30 -2.43
N ALA A 116 1.82 -22.38 -3.20
CA ALA A 116 3.11 -23.01 -3.31
C ALA A 116 4.04 -22.20 -4.21
N THR A 117 5.32 -22.07 -3.85
CA THR A 117 6.34 -21.38 -4.64
C THR A 117 6.85 -22.24 -5.80
N SER A 118 7.92 -21.82 -6.46
CA SER A 118 8.63 -22.66 -7.45
C SER A 118 9.32 -23.89 -6.84
N ASP A 119 9.48 -23.93 -5.52
CA ASP A 119 9.87 -25.10 -4.75
C ASP A 119 8.61 -25.67 -4.08
N PRO A 120 8.24 -26.96 -4.33
CA PRO A 120 6.99 -27.54 -3.83
C PRO A 120 6.94 -27.68 -2.29
N ASP A 121 8.06 -27.60 -1.62
CA ASP A 121 8.15 -27.69 -0.15
C ASP A 121 8.10 -26.31 0.53
N ILE A 122 8.04 -25.23 -0.27
CA ILE A 122 8.03 -23.85 0.23
C ILE A 122 6.75 -23.13 -0.20
N PHE A 123 6.10 -22.49 0.75
CA PHE A 123 4.89 -21.69 0.55
C PHE A 123 5.14 -20.22 0.90
N ALA A 124 4.40 -19.31 0.26
CA ALA A 124 4.42 -17.91 0.62
C ALA A 124 3.00 -17.37 0.84
N ALA A 125 2.83 -16.55 1.87
CA ALA A 125 1.55 -15.99 2.27
C ALA A 125 1.69 -14.51 2.68
N GLY A 126 0.60 -13.75 2.61
CA GLY A 126 0.54 -12.34 3.00
C GLY A 126 1.06 -11.39 1.93
N ASP A 127 1.47 -10.21 2.35
CA ASP A 127 1.78 -9.07 1.48
C ASP A 127 2.97 -9.30 0.54
N CYS A 128 3.83 -10.25 0.84
CA CYS A 128 4.99 -10.57 0.02
C CYS A 128 4.68 -11.56 -1.12
N CYS A 129 3.54 -12.26 -1.11
CA CYS A 129 3.23 -13.25 -2.13
C CYS A 129 2.42 -12.68 -3.30
N SER A 130 2.72 -13.19 -4.49
CA SER A 130 2.08 -12.83 -5.76
C SER A 130 1.53 -14.11 -6.38
N PHE A 131 0.22 -14.14 -6.64
CA PHE A 131 -0.52 -15.35 -7.01
C PHE A 131 -1.53 -15.10 -8.13
N PRO A 132 -1.87 -16.14 -8.95
CA PRO A 132 -2.95 -16.05 -9.93
C PRO A 132 -4.31 -16.04 -9.21
N HIS A 133 -5.15 -15.04 -9.47
CA HIS A 133 -6.45 -14.92 -8.81
C HIS A 133 -7.61 -15.24 -9.77
N PRO A 134 -8.44 -16.27 -9.50
CA PRO A 134 -9.48 -16.72 -10.44
C PRO A 134 -10.56 -15.67 -10.71
N VAL A 135 -10.94 -14.85 -9.74
CA VAL A 135 -11.92 -13.76 -9.92
C VAL A 135 -11.44 -12.71 -10.94
N TYR A 136 -10.13 -12.58 -11.12
CA TYR A 136 -9.52 -11.66 -12.09
C TYR A 136 -8.98 -12.39 -13.33
N GLY A 137 -9.58 -13.51 -13.71
CA GLY A 137 -9.19 -14.28 -14.89
C GLY A 137 -7.78 -14.88 -14.78
N ASN A 138 -7.38 -15.30 -13.59
CA ASN A 138 -6.05 -15.82 -13.27
C ASN A 138 -4.91 -14.81 -13.50
N LYS A 139 -5.22 -13.51 -13.55
CA LYS A 139 -4.20 -12.48 -13.51
C LYS A 139 -3.41 -12.60 -12.22
N ARG A 140 -2.07 -12.51 -12.31
CA ARG A 140 -1.22 -12.47 -11.13
C ARG A 140 -1.38 -11.13 -10.42
N ILE A 141 -1.69 -11.19 -9.14
CA ILE A 141 -1.88 -10.03 -8.27
C ILE A 141 -1.14 -10.21 -6.95
N ARG A 142 -0.93 -9.12 -6.24
CA ARG A 142 -0.47 -9.05 -4.86
C ARG A 142 -1.45 -8.21 -4.07
N ILE A 143 -1.83 -8.67 -2.89
CA ILE A 143 -2.83 -8.00 -2.04
C ILE A 143 -2.16 -7.64 -0.73
N GLU A 144 -2.13 -6.36 -0.42
CA GLU A 144 -1.59 -5.79 0.81
C GLU A 144 -2.75 -5.47 1.75
N SER A 145 -3.15 -6.43 2.56
CA SER A 145 -4.13 -6.20 3.62
C SER A 145 -4.03 -7.27 4.70
N TRP A 146 -4.26 -6.86 5.94
CA TRP A 146 -4.25 -7.75 7.10
C TRP A 146 -5.16 -8.97 6.93
N ARG A 147 -6.37 -8.76 6.41
CA ARG A 147 -7.32 -9.84 6.18
C ARG A 147 -6.84 -10.83 5.12
N ALA A 148 -6.31 -10.32 4.00
CA ALA A 148 -5.77 -11.20 2.96
C ALA A 148 -4.59 -12.00 3.50
N ALA A 149 -3.71 -11.39 4.29
CA ALA A 149 -2.58 -12.08 4.91
C ALA A 149 -3.02 -13.24 5.81
N GLN A 150 -4.06 -13.05 6.63
CA GLN A 150 -4.64 -14.13 7.42
C GLN A 150 -5.22 -15.26 6.56
N GLN A 151 -6.03 -14.88 5.55
CA GLN A 151 -6.64 -15.87 4.63
C GLN A 151 -5.59 -16.64 3.84
N HIS A 152 -4.50 -15.98 3.42
CA HIS A 152 -3.35 -16.64 2.78
C HIS A 152 -2.69 -17.64 3.74
N GLY A 153 -2.45 -17.26 4.99
CA GLY A 153 -1.85 -18.15 6.00
C GLY A 153 -2.69 -19.40 6.23
N ASP A 154 -4.01 -19.23 6.42
CA ASP A 154 -4.94 -20.34 6.58
C ASP A 154 -4.98 -21.26 5.34
N HIS A 155 -4.92 -20.65 4.15
CA HIS A 155 -4.94 -21.42 2.90
C HIS A 155 -3.64 -22.18 2.67
N ALA A 156 -2.50 -21.52 2.84
CA ALA A 156 -1.19 -22.16 2.75
C ALA A 156 -1.04 -23.33 3.71
N ALA A 157 -1.53 -23.19 4.95
CA ALA A 157 -1.53 -24.30 5.92
C ALA A 157 -2.34 -25.51 5.43
N ARG A 158 -3.50 -25.29 4.80
CA ARG A 158 -4.28 -26.39 4.19
C ARG A 158 -3.56 -27.02 2.99
N ALA A 159 -2.92 -26.20 2.17
CA ALA A 159 -2.13 -26.69 1.03
C ALA A 159 -0.94 -27.55 1.51
N MET A 160 -0.23 -27.14 2.57
CA MET A 160 0.81 -27.94 3.22
C MET A 160 0.30 -29.29 3.74
N MET A 161 -1.00 -29.36 4.06
CA MET A 161 -1.67 -30.61 4.48
C MET A 161 -2.27 -31.41 3.32
N GLY A 162 -1.95 -31.01 2.08
CA GLY A 162 -2.34 -31.74 0.85
C GLY A 162 -3.60 -31.21 0.16
N SER A 163 -4.17 -30.08 0.56
CA SER A 163 -5.27 -29.45 -0.20
C SER A 163 -4.75 -28.94 -1.56
N THR A 164 -5.50 -29.21 -2.61
CA THR A 164 -5.24 -28.70 -3.96
C THR A 164 -6.22 -27.61 -4.40
N GLU A 165 -7.05 -27.13 -3.48
CA GLU A 165 -8.01 -26.07 -3.80
C GLU A 165 -7.29 -24.74 -4.12
N PRO A 166 -7.72 -23.99 -5.15
CA PRO A 166 -7.14 -22.69 -5.43
C PRO A 166 -7.63 -21.65 -4.42
N PHE A 167 -6.75 -20.71 -4.08
CA PHE A 167 -7.14 -19.53 -3.30
C PHE A 167 -8.04 -18.61 -4.15
N SER A 168 -9.26 -18.37 -3.67
CA SER A 168 -10.29 -17.65 -4.42
C SER A 168 -11.06 -16.61 -3.60
N ALA A 169 -10.59 -16.29 -2.39
CA ALA A 169 -11.26 -15.32 -1.54
C ALA A 169 -11.30 -13.93 -2.18
N VAL A 170 -12.48 -13.34 -2.29
CA VAL A 170 -12.65 -12.00 -2.82
C VAL A 170 -11.95 -10.98 -1.92
N PRO A 171 -11.00 -10.18 -2.45
CA PRO A 171 -10.32 -9.19 -1.65
C PRO A 171 -11.28 -8.11 -1.15
N TRP A 172 -11.16 -7.77 0.12
CA TRP A 172 -11.78 -6.58 0.66
C TRP A 172 -10.97 -6.05 1.86
N PHE A 173 -11.07 -4.77 2.09
CA PHE A 173 -10.51 -4.09 3.25
C PHE A 173 -11.44 -2.95 3.65
N TRP A 174 -11.22 -2.38 4.82
CA TRP A 174 -11.87 -1.14 5.25
C TRP A 174 -10.82 -0.06 5.52
N THR A 175 -11.25 1.17 5.49
CA THR A 175 -10.50 2.36 5.88
C THR A 175 -11.43 3.28 6.66
N ASP A 176 -10.96 3.91 7.72
CA ASP A 176 -11.71 4.80 8.60
C ASP A 176 -11.69 6.27 8.15
#